data_b34a2d9242ad405bf29ad11312c2cf15
#
_entry.id   b34a2d9242ad405bf29ad11312c2cf15
#
_cell.length_a   1.000
_cell.length_b   1.000
_cell.length_c   1.000
_cell.angle_alpha   90.00
_cell.angle_beta   90.00
_cell.angle_gamma   90.00
#
_symmetry.space_group_name_H-M   'P 1'
#
loop_
_entity.id
_entity.type
_entity.pdbx_description
1 polymer ?
#
loop_
_entity_poly.entity_id
_entity_poly.type
_entity_poly.pdbx_seq_one_letter_code
_entity_poly.pdbx_strand_id
1 'polypeptide(L)'
;MTPSRSTTQDAYTPRPEHHFTFGLWTVGNPGRDPFGEATRPAIGAVEIVHKLAELGAYGVNLHDNDLVPRDASTAERDRIVKDFKAALQATGLKVPMATTNLFGDPVFRDGAFTSVDSKVRRHALQKTMRSMDLGKELGASTYVFWGGAKGRRPTRRRIRRRR
;
A
#
# COMPACT_ATOMS: atom_id res chain seq x y z
N MET A 1 -34.94 -35.97 28.61
CA MET A 1 -33.60 -35.87 28.02
C MET A 1 -33.72 -34.91 26.84
N THR A 2 -33.32 -33.65 27.00
CA THR A 2 -33.30 -32.64 25.96
C THR A 2 -32.03 -32.78 25.13
N PRO A 3 -32.08 -32.91 23.79
CA PRO A 3 -30.87 -33.04 23.01
C PRO A 3 -30.05 -31.72 23.09
N SER A 4 -28.81 -31.82 23.53
CA SER A 4 -27.82 -30.77 23.47
C SER A 4 -27.66 -30.35 22.02
N ARG A 5 -28.09 -29.13 21.66
CA ARG A 5 -27.72 -28.49 20.39
C ARG A 5 -26.20 -28.30 20.37
N SER A 6 -25.52 -29.15 19.66
CA SER A 6 -24.14 -28.86 19.21
C SER A 6 -24.18 -27.56 18.42
N THR A 7 -23.68 -26.48 18.98
CA THR A 7 -23.42 -25.25 18.27
C THR A 7 -22.26 -25.51 17.31
N THR A 8 -22.54 -26.03 16.13
CA THR A 8 -21.58 -26.00 15.02
C THR A 8 -21.23 -24.54 14.81
N GLN A 9 -20.01 -24.17 15.20
CA GLN A 9 -19.50 -22.83 14.99
C GLN A 9 -19.59 -22.53 13.49
N ASP A 10 -20.26 -21.42 13.13
CA ASP A 10 -20.44 -21.04 11.75
C ASP A 10 -19.08 -20.93 11.05
N ALA A 11 -18.92 -21.64 9.94
CA ALA A 11 -17.66 -21.68 9.17
C ALA A 11 -17.24 -20.30 8.64
N TYR A 12 -18.15 -19.34 8.60
CA TYR A 12 -17.91 -17.97 8.13
C TYR A 12 -17.60 -16.98 9.25
N THR A 13 -17.69 -17.38 10.52
CA THR A 13 -17.31 -16.51 11.63
C THR A 13 -15.80 -16.28 11.63
N PRO A 14 -15.32 -15.02 11.61
CA PRO A 14 -13.89 -14.71 11.69
C PRO A 14 -13.26 -15.29 12.97
N ARG A 15 -12.06 -15.80 12.85
CA ARG A 15 -11.27 -16.35 13.95
C ARG A 15 -9.86 -15.77 13.93
N PRO A 16 -9.16 -15.70 15.08
CA PRO A 16 -7.81 -15.12 15.19
C PRO A 16 -6.80 -15.73 14.20
N GLU A 17 -6.89 -17.02 13.90
CA GLU A 17 -6.02 -17.72 12.98
C GLU A 17 -6.21 -17.33 11.50
N HIS A 18 -7.27 -16.60 11.16
CA HIS A 18 -7.50 -16.13 9.79
C HIS A 18 -6.54 -14.99 9.36
N HIS A 19 -5.90 -14.31 10.30
CA HIS A 19 -4.88 -13.28 10.06
C HIS A 19 -5.31 -12.22 9.03
N PHE A 20 -6.53 -11.66 9.18
CA PHE A 20 -7.00 -10.61 8.26
C PHE A 20 -6.12 -9.36 8.34
N THR A 21 -5.71 -8.86 7.17
CA THR A 21 -4.93 -7.63 7.03
C THR A 21 -5.60 -6.65 6.08
N PHE A 22 -5.34 -5.37 6.29
CA PHE A 22 -5.98 -4.30 5.51
C PHE A 22 -4.93 -3.36 4.92
N GLY A 23 -5.14 -2.94 3.67
CA GLY A 23 -4.29 -1.92 3.05
C GLY A 23 -4.59 -0.53 3.59
N LEU A 24 -3.57 0.23 3.97
CA LEU A 24 -3.74 1.63 4.37
C LEU A 24 -4.46 2.43 3.29
N TRP A 25 -4.15 2.16 2.01
CA TRP A 25 -4.82 2.77 0.84
C TRP A 25 -6.32 2.49 0.75
N THR A 26 -6.79 1.40 1.34
CA THR A 26 -8.21 1.04 1.34
C THR A 26 -8.95 1.77 2.46
N VAL A 27 -8.41 1.67 3.69
CA VAL A 27 -9.03 2.26 4.89
C VAL A 27 -8.92 3.78 4.85
N GLY A 28 -7.76 4.31 4.46
CA GLY A 28 -7.49 5.74 4.33
C GLY A 28 -8.04 6.39 3.06
N ASN A 29 -8.74 5.63 2.19
CA ASN A 29 -9.27 6.20 0.96
C ASN A 29 -10.38 7.22 1.26
N PRO A 30 -10.16 8.51 0.94
CA PRO A 30 -11.16 9.55 1.25
C PRO A 30 -12.40 9.49 0.35
N GLY A 31 -12.44 8.57 -0.61
CA GLY A 31 -13.42 8.58 -1.68
C GLY A 31 -13.20 9.75 -2.63
N ARG A 32 -13.77 9.68 -3.79
CA ARG A 32 -13.75 10.78 -4.75
C ARG A 32 -15.02 10.72 -5.61
N ASP A 33 -15.73 11.83 -5.66
CA ASP A 33 -16.71 12.05 -6.70
C ASP A 33 -15.97 12.24 -8.04
N PRO A 34 -16.42 11.66 -9.16
CA PRO A 34 -15.83 11.88 -10.48
C PRO A 34 -15.73 13.37 -10.88
N PHE A 35 -16.61 14.20 -10.34
CA PHE A 35 -16.75 15.63 -10.67
C PHE A 35 -16.46 16.56 -9.49
N GLY A 36 -16.00 16.04 -8.36
CA GLY A 36 -15.86 16.79 -7.12
C GLY A 36 -14.66 16.38 -6.28
N GLU A 37 -14.68 16.90 -5.07
CA GLU A 37 -13.63 16.70 -4.06
C GLU A 37 -13.78 15.35 -3.32
N ALA A 38 -12.89 15.12 -2.36
CA ALA A 38 -12.97 13.97 -1.47
C ALA A 38 -14.30 13.96 -0.70
N THR A 39 -14.93 12.80 -0.60
CA THR A 39 -16.26 12.65 0.04
C THR A 39 -16.18 12.45 1.55
N ARG A 40 -14.97 12.27 2.10
CA ARG A 40 -14.73 12.13 3.53
C ARG A 40 -13.34 12.64 3.91
N PRO A 41 -13.12 13.02 5.20
CA PRO A 41 -11.82 13.42 5.67
C PRO A 41 -10.76 12.34 5.50
N ALA A 42 -9.53 12.73 5.28
CA ALA A 42 -8.39 11.81 5.31
C ALA A 42 -8.16 11.32 6.75
N ILE A 43 -7.87 10.03 6.89
CA ILE A 43 -7.52 9.41 8.17
C ILE A 43 -6.02 9.11 8.14
N GLY A 44 -5.30 9.50 9.21
CA GLY A 44 -3.87 9.27 9.34
C GLY A 44 -3.52 7.80 9.58
N ALA A 45 -2.33 7.36 9.13
CA ALA A 45 -1.91 5.96 9.24
C ALA A 45 -1.89 5.44 10.69
N VAL A 46 -1.49 6.27 11.65
CA VAL A 46 -1.50 5.93 13.09
C VAL A 46 -2.94 5.69 13.59
N GLU A 47 -3.88 6.58 13.23
CA GLU A 47 -5.29 6.43 13.58
C GLU A 47 -5.89 5.17 12.97
N ILE A 48 -5.54 4.85 11.72
CA ILE A 48 -5.97 3.62 11.05
C ILE A 48 -5.50 2.38 11.82
N VAL A 49 -4.25 2.36 12.28
CA VAL A 49 -3.71 1.25 13.08
C VAL A 49 -4.54 1.03 14.34
N HIS A 50 -4.85 2.09 15.09
CA HIS A 50 -5.66 1.97 16.30
C HIS A 50 -7.07 1.47 16.01
N LYS A 51 -7.75 2.03 15.00
CA LYS A 51 -9.10 1.59 14.60
C LYS A 51 -9.14 0.12 14.15
N LEU A 52 -8.12 -0.33 13.42
CA LEU A 52 -8.04 -1.72 12.98
C LEU A 52 -7.76 -2.67 14.13
N ALA A 53 -6.98 -2.24 15.13
CA ALA A 53 -6.76 -3.02 16.35
C ALA A 53 -8.07 -3.23 17.14
N GLU A 54 -8.90 -2.21 17.27
CA GLU A 54 -10.24 -2.30 17.89
C GLU A 54 -11.15 -3.31 17.19
N LEU A 55 -10.98 -3.48 15.87
CA LEU A 55 -11.72 -4.44 15.05
C LEU A 55 -11.09 -5.85 15.05
N GLY A 56 -10.00 -6.08 15.76
CA GLY A 56 -9.32 -7.37 15.83
C GLY A 56 -8.56 -7.75 14.56
N ALA A 57 -8.12 -6.77 13.74
CA ALA A 57 -7.29 -7.04 12.59
C ALA A 57 -5.92 -7.62 13.00
N TYR A 58 -5.37 -8.50 12.18
CA TYR A 58 -4.01 -9.03 12.38
C TYR A 58 -2.94 -8.00 12.02
N GLY A 59 -3.17 -7.18 10.99
CA GLY A 59 -2.18 -6.23 10.54
C GLY A 59 -2.61 -5.31 9.42
N VAL A 60 -1.66 -4.49 8.96
CA VAL A 60 -1.83 -3.53 7.88
C VAL A 60 -0.80 -3.77 6.78
N ASN A 61 -1.18 -3.44 5.55
CA ASN A 61 -0.30 -3.44 4.39
C ASN A 61 -0.20 -2.03 3.84
N LEU A 62 0.89 -1.68 3.17
CA LEU A 62 1.08 -0.31 2.68
C LEU A 62 1.86 -0.22 1.36
N HIS A 63 1.53 0.81 0.58
CA HIS A 63 2.50 1.41 -0.32
C HIS A 63 3.36 2.40 0.46
N ASP A 64 4.54 2.66 -0.04
CA ASP A 64 5.46 3.62 0.58
C ASP A 64 4.83 4.99 0.86
N ASN A 65 4.02 5.51 -0.07
CA ASN A 65 3.40 6.82 0.06
C ASN A 65 2.02 6.83 0.75
N ASP A 66 1.51 5.67 1.18
CA ASP A 66 0.37 5.62 2.11
C ASP A 66 0.80 6.04 3.53
N LEU A 67 2.09 5.89 3.84
CA LEU A 67 2.68 6.25 5.12
C LEU A 67 3.52 7.51 5.04
N VAL A 68 4.48 7.58 4.12
CA VAL A 68 5.44 8.68 4.00
C VAL A 68 5.10 9.53 2.77
N PRO A 69 4.71 10.81 2.94
CA PRO A 69 4.49 11.72 1.82
C PRO A 69 5.71 11.78 0.90
N ARG A 70 5.46 11.95 -0.41
CA ARG A 70 6.51 11.94 -1.43
C ARG A 70 7.55 13.03 -1.25
N ASP A 71 7.13 14.18 -0.74
CA ASP A 71 7.90 15.40 -0.53
C ASP A 71 8.41 15.55 0.92
N ALA A 72 8.20 14.54 1.75
CA ALA A 72 8.68 14.54 3.12
C ALA A 72 10.21 14.65 3.18
N SER A 73 10.71 15.53 4.02
CA SER A 73 12.12 15.58 4.41
C SER A 73 12.54 14.29 5.14
N THR A 74 13.84 14.04 5.24
CA THR A 74 14.37 12.90 6.01
C THR A 74 13.90 12.93 7.45
N ALA A 75 13.97 14.10 8.11
CA ALA A 75 13.53 14.25 9.49
C ALA A 75 12.02 14.00 9.69
N GLU A 76 11.22 14.44 8.73
CA GLU A 76 9.78 14.20 8.74
C GLU A 76 9.46 12.73 8.49
N ARG A 77 10.10 12.08 7.51
CA ARG A 77 10.01 10.65 7.28
C ARG A 77 10.32 9.87 8.56
N ASP A 78 11.42 10.20 9.23
CA ASP A 78 11.88 9.47 10.43
C ASP A 78 10.88 9.64 11.59
N ARG A 79 10.31 10.84 11.77
CA ARG A 79 9.24 11.08 12.72
C ARG A 79 7.99 10.25 12.43
N ILE A 80 7.51 10.29 11.19
CA ILE A 80 6.32 9.53 10.75
C ILE A 80 6.53 8.03 10.98
N VAL A 81 7.68 7.50 10.58
CA VAL A 81 7.98 6.07 10.76
C VAL A 81 8.09 5.70 12.24
N LYS A 82 8.70 6.56 13.07
CA LYS A 82 8.76 6.36 14.51
C LYS A 82 7.37 6.30 15.13
N ASP A 83 6.50 7.26 14.82
CA ASP A 83 5.13 7.32 15.36
C ASP A 83 4.30 6.10 14.91
N PHE A 84 4.45 5.69 13.66
CA PHE A 84 3.78 4.50 13.14
C PHE A 84 4.26 3.21 13.82
N LYS A 85 5.57 3.06 14.03
CA LYS A 85 6.14 1.92 14.78
C LYS A 85 5.64 1.88 16.23
N ALA A 86 5.53 3.03 16.87
CA ALA A 86 4.97 3.12 18.22
C ALA A 86 3.50 2.65 18.26
N ALA A 87 2.68 3.03 17.28
CA ALA A 87 1.31 2.57 17.16
C ALA A 87 1.23 1.05 16.93
N LEU A 88 2.08 0.49 16.05
CA LEU A 88 2.16 -0.95 15.84
C LEU A 88 2.55 -1.71 17.12
N GLN A 89 3.51 -1.19 17.88
CA GLN A 89 3.92 -1.77 19.16
C GLN A 89 2.81 -1.71 20.19
N ALA A 90 2.11 -0.59 20.31
CA ALA A 90 1.02 -0.40 21.26
C ALA A 90 -0.19 -1.31 20.97
N THR A 91 -0.45 -1.60 19.69
CA THR A 91 -1.62 -2.38 19.27
C THR A 91 -1.31 -3.87 19.00
N GLY A 92 -0.05 -4.20 18.83
CA GLY A 92 0.37 -5.56 18.43
C GLY A 92 0.16 -5.89 16.93
N LEU A 93 -0.40 -4.96 16.14
CA LEU A 93 -0.59 -5.15 14.70
C LEU A 93 0.75 -5.37 13.98
N LYS A 94 0.71 -6.16 12.92
CA LYS A 94 1.87 -6.48 12.08
C LYS A 94 1.80 -5.75 10.75
N VAL A 95 2.93 -5.71 10.05
CA VAL A 95 3.02 -5.28 8.65
C VAL A 95 3.49 -6.47 7.81
N PRO A 96 2.60 -7.39 7.40
CA PRO A 96 3.02 -8.59 6.68
C PRO A 96 3.55 -8.29 5.27
N MET A 97 3.06 -7.22 4.62
CA MET A 97 3.37 -6.92 3.23
C MET A 97 3.56 -5.42 3.01
N ALA A 98 4.58 -5.09 2.21
CA ALA A 98 4.80 -3.75 1.68
C ALA A 98 4.90 -3.78 0.15
N THR A 99 4.64 -2.66 -0.48
CA THR A 99 4.76 -2.46 -1.92
C THR A 99 5.09 -1.00 -2.25
N THR A 100 5.37 -0.70 -3.52
CA THR A 100 5.68 0.66 -3.98
C THR A 100 4.57 1.17 -4.90
N ASN A 101 4.15 2.41 -4.68
CA ASN A 101 3.27 3.10 -5.61
C ASN A 101 4.09 3.66 -6.79
N LEU A 102 3.98 3.01 -7.96
CA LEU A 102 4.61 3.42 -9.21
C LEU A 102 3.57 3.85 -10.27
N PHE A 103 2.38 4.27 -9.86
CA PHE A 103 1.28 4.58 -10.76
C PHE A 103 0.51 5.86 -10.40
N GLY A 104 0.50 6.27 -9.14
CA GLY A 104 -0.25 7.45 -8.68
C GLY A 104 0.46 8.79 -8.97
N ASP A 105 1.76 8.79 -9.28
CA ASP A 105 2.51 9.98 -9.63
C ASP A 105 2.48 10.23 -11.15
N PRO A 106 2.19 11.45 -11.62
CA PRO A 106 2.25 11.82 -13.03
C PRO A 106 3.56 11.48 -13.74
N VAL A 107 4.68 11.40 -13.02
CA VAL A 107 5.99 10.98 -13.58
C VAL A 107 5.92 9.58 -14.19
N PHE A 108 5.04 8.72 -13.70
CA PHE A 108 4.88 7.34 -14.16
C PHE A 108 3.79 7.14 -15.21
N ARG A 109 3.17 8.22 -15.73
CA ARG A 109 2.07 8.15 -16.70
C ARG A 109 2.38 7.30 -17.95
N ASP A 110 3.65 7.28 -18.38
CA ASP A 110 4.11 6.49 -19.52
C ASP A 110 4.89 5.23 -19.11
N GLY A 111 4.66 4.76 -17.89
CA GLY A 111 5.30 3.61 -17.25
C GLY A 111 6.38 4.01 -16.26
N ALA A 112 6.70 3.09 -15.36
CA ALA A 112 7.76 3.22 -14.35
C ALA A 112 9.04 2.50 -14.82
N PHE A 113 9.18 1.22 -14.51
CA PHE A 113 10.31 0.39 -15.00
C PHE A 113 10.31 0.22 -16.53
N THR A 114 9.17 0.36 -17.17
CA THR A 114 8.98 0.21 -18.62
C THR A 114 8.96 1.53 -19.37
N SER A 115 9.16 2.67 -18.68
CA SER A 115 9.23 3.97 -19.33
C SER A 115 10.35 4.02 -20.38
N VAL A 116 10.11 4.73 -21.48
CA VAL A 116 11.15 5.00 -22.50
C VAL A 116 12.22 5.95 -21.96
N ASP A 117 11.88 6.81 -21.00
CA ASP A 117 12.82 7.72 -20.34
C ASP A 117 13.65 6.98 -19.27
N SER A 118 14.97 6.95 -19.47
CA SER A 118 15.89 6.32 -18.52
C SER A 118 15.93 7.00 -17.15
N LYS A 119 15.61 8.29 -17.05
CA LYS A 119 15.54 9.02 -15.78
C LYS A 119 14.35 8.53 -14.96
N VAL A 120 13.22 8.30 -15.62
CA VAL A 120 12.01 7.74 -14.98
C VAL A 120 12.26 6.32 -14.50
N ARG A 121 12.90 5.47 -15.33
CA ARG A 121 13.25 4.10 -14.90
C ARG A 121 14.18 4.09 -13.68
N ARG A 122 15.18 4.98 -13.66
CA ARG A 122 16.11 5.12 -12.53
C ARG A 122 15.37 5.60 -11.27
N HIS A 123 14.49 6.59 -11.41
CA HIS A 123 13.66 7.07 -10.31
C HIS A 123 12.77 5.96 -9.75
N ALA A 124 12.11 5.18 -10.61
CA ALA A 124 11.30 4.04 -10.20
C ALA A 124 12.11 3.01 -9.40
N LEU A 125 13.32 2.69 -9.87
CA LEU A 125 14.21 1.75 -9.19
C LEU A 125 14.62 2.28 -7.81
N GLN A 126 15.08 3.53 -7.72
CA GLN A 126 15.47 4.15 -6.45
C GLN A 126 14.31 4.21 -5.46
N LYS A 127 13.10 4.58 -5.93
CA LYS A 127 11.89 4.63 -5.12
C LYS A 127 11.56 3.24 -4.57
N THR A 128 11.63 2.22 -5.41
CA THR A 128 11.37 0.83 -5.00
C THR A 128 12.37 0.36 -3.95
N MET A 129 13.66 0.60 -4.14
CA MET A 129 14.68 0.21 -3.15
C MET A 129 14.42 0.85 -1.79
N ARG A 130 14.12 2.17 -1.75
CA ARG A 130 13.76 2.86 -0.51
C ARG A 130 12.49 2.31 0.13
N SER A 131 11.53 1.92 -0.67
CA SER A 131 10.29 1.30 -0.18
C SER A 131 10.53 -0.10 0.38
N MET A 132 11.45 -0.88 -0.21
CA MET A 132 11.87 -2.17 0.34
C MET A 132 12.58 -2.00 1.69
N ASP A 133 13.45 -0.99 1.81
CA ASP A 133 14.11 -0.66 3.08
C ASP A 133 13.08 -0.28 4.16
N LEU A 134 12.09 0.54 3.81
CA LEU A 134 10.99 0.90 4.70
C LEU A 134 10.17 -0.35 5.10
N GLY A 135 9.83 -1.20 4.14
CA GLY A 135 9.11 -2.45 4.43
C GLY A 135 9.88 -3.33 5.41
N LYS A 136 11.18 -3.50 5.20
CA LYS A 136 12.06 -4.23 6.12
C LYS A 136 12.11 -3.59 7.51
N GLU A 137 12.23 -2.26 7.58
CA GLU A 137 12.24 -1.50 8.83
C GLU A 137 10.94 -1.70 9.64
N LEU A 138 9.81 -1.87 8.96
CA LEU A 138 8.51 -2.12 9.56
C LEU A 138 8.22 -3.62 9.84
N GLY A 139 9.15 -4.51 9.49
CA GLY A 139 9.04 -5.95 9.73
C GLY A 139 8.26 -6.71 8.66
N ALA A 140 8.07 -6.15 7.47
CA ALA A 140 7.40 -6.85 6.37
C ALA A 140 8.19 -8.08 5.93
N SER A 141 7.52 -9.23 5.87
CA SER A 141 8.08 -10.50 5.39
C SER A 141 7.90 -10.69 3.89
N THR A 142 6.98 -9.94 3.28
CA THR A 142 6.65 -10.05 1.86
C THR A 142 6.72 -8.66 1.21
N TYR A 143 7.35 -8.60 0.04
CA TYR A 143 7.33 -7.42 -0.80
C TYR A 143 6.65 -7.72 -2.13
N VAL A 144 5.63 -6.94 -2.49
CA VAL A 144 4.84 -7.17 -3.69
C VAL A 144 5.24 -6.18 -4.78
N PHE A 145 5.55 -6.70 -5.97
CA PHE A 145 5.70 -5.92 -7.18
C PHE A 145 4.39 -5.94 -7.97
N TRP A 146 3.72 -4.81 -8.01
CA TRP A 146 2.49 -4.68 -8.77
C TRP A 146 2.75 -4.14 -10.19
N GLY A 147 2.38 -4.91 -11.20
CA GLY A 147 2.64 -4.60 -12.60
C GLY A 147 1.56 -3.76 -13.31
N GLY A 148 0.70 -3.02 -12.57
CA GLY A 148 -0.45 -2.32 -13.13
C GLY A 148 -0.12 -1.17 -14.08
N ALA A 149 0.94 -0.42 -13.85
CA ALA A 149 1.36 0.69 -14.70
C ALA A 149 2.41 0.25 -15.72
N LYS A 150 1.97 -0.45 -16.75
CA LYS A 150 2.81 -0.77 -17.90
C LYS A 150 2.76 0.40 -18.89
N GLY A 151 3.91 1.03 -19.15
CA GLY A 151 4.02 2.09 -20.14
C GLY A 151 3.53 1.65 -21.52
N ARG A 152 3.14 2.62 -22.33
CA ARG A 152 2.82 2.39 -23.74
C ARG A 152 4.03 1.74 -24.42
N ARG A 153 3.84 0.57 -25.02
CA ARG A 153 4.81 0.05 -26.00
C ARG A 153 4.89 1.08 -27.12
N PRO A 154 6.07 1.60 -27.50
CA PRO A 154 6.18 2.41 -28.69
C PRO A 154 5.63 1.60 -29.84
N THR A 155 4.54 2.07 -30.46
CA THR A 155 4.09 1.54 -31.75
C THR A 155 5.27 1.71 -32.69
N ARG A 156 5.85 0.60 -33.15
CA ARG A 156 6.87 0.62 -34.20
C ARG A 156 6.29 1.44 -35.35
N ARG A 157 6.73 2.69 -35.52
CA ARG A 157 6.49 3.43 -36.75
C ARG A 157 7.02 2.53 -37.87
N ARG A 158 6.12 1.97 -38.67
CA ARG A 158 6.51 1.35 -39.94
C ARG A 158 7.20 2.44 -40.76
N ILE A 159 8.52 2.38 -40.80
CA ILE A 159 9.30 3.17 -41.74
C ILE A 159 8.87 2.65 -43.09
N ARG A 160 7.96 3.35 -43.79
CA ARG A 160 7.72 3.15 -45.21
C ARG A 160 9.01 3.54 -45.89
N ARG A 161 9.83 2.55 -46.29
CA ARG A 161 10.85 2.76 -47.28
C ARG A 161 10.13 3.19 -48.55
N ARG A 162 10.24 4.45 -48.92
CA ARG A 162 9.91 4.87 -50.31
C ARG A 162 10.94 4.21 -51.23
N ARG A 163 10.49 3.38 -52.14
CA ARG A 163 11.24 2.96 -53.30
C ARG A 163 11.22 4.09 -54.32
#